data_c57fb11abdaf9c97dcf692c671915d79
#
_entry.id   c57fb11abdaf9c97dcf692c671915d79
#
_cell.length_a   1.000
_cell.length_b   1.000
_cell.length_c   1.000
_cell.angle_alpha   90.00
_cell.angle_beta   90.00
_cell.angle_gamma   90.00
#
_symmetry.space_group_name_H-M   'P 1'
#
loop_
_entity.id
_entity.type
_entity.pdbx_description
1 polymer ?
#
loop_
_entity_poly.entity_id
_entity_poly.type
_entity_poly.pdbx_seq_one_letter_code
_entity_poly.pdbx_strand_id
1 'polypeptide(L)'
;MKRLLLAVLLCCAGAFSAANARTPFQARCEDSIGATITALTARDAGYSINNTLSTMALTRMKPQVHANRFVLGLTRTEARMSIKLSAQVLGDPASGHECIAPQVEVALSYAPIVIYVGSQFEPGTCAYGEVLAHEMRHLKAYLDHLPKVEMAVRAALKKRFANQPLYAPAGQGKALLEQEINTGWMPYIKKQMGDVERLQAAIDSPQEYARLSKVCKGEVQSLIESHKRNRE
;
A
#
# COMPACT_ATOMS: atom_id res chain seq x y z
N MET A 1 56.21 -15.43 61.51
CA MET A 1 55.26 -14.69 60.68
C MET A 1 55.38 -15.21 59.20
N LYS A 2 54.50 -16.16 58.81
CA LYS A 2 54.52 -16.76 57.51
C LYS A 2 53.43 -16.11 56.66
N ARG A 3 53.78 -15.43 55.56
CA ARG A 3 52.84 -14.84 54.60
C ARG A 3 52.49 -15.93 53.57
N LEU A 4 51.22 -16.31 53.56
CA LEU A 4 50.64 -17.19 52.54
C LEU A 4 50.22 -16.31 51.35
N LEU A 5 50.85 -16.54 50.19
CA LEU A 5 50.44 -15.94 48.90
C LEU A 5 49.41 -16.89 48.26
N LEU A 6 48.16 -16.39 48.16
CA LEU A 6 47.08 -17.06 47.45
C LEU A 6 47.14 -16.63 46.00
N ALA A 7 47.50 -17.50 45.10
CA ALA A 7 47.43 -17.30 43.65
C ALA A 7 46.01 -17.62 43.17
N VAL A 8 45.26 -16.59 42.75
CA VAL A 8 43.94 -16.73 42.10
C VAL A 8 44.17 -16.99 40.61
N LEU A 9 43.93 -18.21 40.18
CA LEU A 9 43.87 -18.56 38.76
C LEU A 9 42.53 -18.07 38.18
N LEU A 10 42.55 -17.02 37.34
CA LEU A 10 41.42 -16.53 36.59
C LEU A 10 41.29 -17.45 35.33
N CYS A 11 40.35 -18.41 35.38
CA CYS A 11 39.95 -19.17 34.20
C CYS A 11 39.07 -18.28 33.30
N CYS A 12 39.66 -17.67 32.27
CA CYS A 12 38.91 -17.08 31.17
C CYS A 12 38.23 -18.18 30.34
N ALA A 13 36.98 -18.53 30.68
CA ALA A 13 36.14 -19.34 29.80
C ALA A 13 35.73 -18.47 28.61
N GLY A 14 36.50 -18.53 27.52
CA GLY A 14 36.13 -17.97 26.24
C GLY A 14 34.89 -18.70 25.72
N ALA A 15 33.76 -18.05 25.74
CA ALA A 15 32.57 -18.50 25.03
C ALA A 15 32.87 -18.41 23.52
N PHE A 16 33.31 -19.50 22.92
CA PHE A 16 33.35 -19.65 21.48
C PHE A 16 31.87 -19.65 21.00
N SER A 17 31.40 -18.53 20.46
CA SER A 17 30.21 -18.52 19.64
C SER A 17 30.48 -19.41 18.44
N ALA A 18 29.94 -20.62 18.44
CA ALA A 18 29.97 -21.51 17.27
C ALA A 18 29.15 -20.79 16.20
N ALA A 19 29.83 -20.11 15.28
CA ALA A 19 29.21 -19.69 14.03
C ALA A 19 28.68 -20.99 13.40
N ASN A 20 27.36 -21.09 13.23
CA ASN A 20 26.73 -22.24 12.59
C ASN A 20 27.33 -22.39 11.19
N ALA A 21 28.25 -23.36 11.02
CA ALA A 21 28.83 -23.66 9.73
C ALA A 21 27.69 -24.10 8.79
N ARG A 22 27.65 -23.51 7.59
CA ARG A 22 26.67 -23.89 6.55
C ARG A 22 26.81 -25.39 6.25
N THR A 23 25.66 -26.07 6.15
CA THR A 23 25.68 -27.47 5.69
C THR A 23 26.13 -27.52 4.22
N PRO A 24 26.62 -28.66 3.73
CA PRO A 24 26.97 -28.84 2.32
C PRO A 24 25.79 -28.52 1.38
N PHE A 25 24.56 -28.80 1.79
CA PHE A 25 23.37 -28.47 1.02
C PHE A 25 23.12 -26.95 0.98
N GLN A 26 23.24 -26.27 2.12
CA GLN A 26 23.12 -24.82 2.17
C GLN A 26 24.15 -24.13 1.28
N ALA A 27 25.40 -24.57 1.33
CA ALA A 27 26.46 -24.05 0.46
C ALA A 27 26.12 -24.25 -1.02
N ARG A 28 25.74 -25.49 -1.44
CA ARG A 28 25.31 -25.74 -2.82
C ARG A 28 24.13 -24.91 -3.24
N CYS A 29 23.15 -24.73 -2.35
CA CYS A 29 21.97 -23.90 -2.61
C CYS A 29 22.36 -22.45 -2.87
N GLU A 30 23.05 -21.83 -1.92
CA GLU A 30 23.44 -20.42 -1.98
C GLU A 30 24.34 -20.13 -3.19
N ASP A 31 25.24 -21.09 -3.55
CA ASP A 31 26.15 -20.95 -4.68
C ASP A 31 25.45 -21.18 -6.04
N SER A 32 24.41 -22.02 -6.11
CA SER A 32 23.80 -22.47 -7.37
C SER A 32 22.51 -21.75 -7.76
N ILE A 33 21.66 -21.37 -6.80
CA ILE A 33 20.33 -20.82 -7.07
C ILE A 33 20.36 -19.29 -7.21
N GLY A 34 21.42 -18.64 -6.73
CA GLY A 34 21.55 -17.20 -6.77
C GLY A 34 20.65 -16.48 -5.76
N ALA A 35 20.62 -15.16 -5.86
CA ALA A 35 19.91 -14.31 -4.92
C ALA A 35 18.40 -14.27 -5.20
N THR A 36 17.61 -14.16 -4.14
CA THR A 36 16.21 -13.79 -4.24
C THR A 36 16.05 -12.42 -4.92
N ILE A 37 15.23 -12.35 -5.93
CA ILE A 37 14.95 -11.09 -6.65
C ILE A 37 13.60 -10.56 -6.22
N THR A 38 13.57 -9.30 -5.79
CA THR A 38 12.32 -8.59 -5.54
C THR A 38 12.26 -7.35 -6.42
N ALA A 39 11.24 -7.26 -7.26
CA ALA A 39 10.95 -6.09 -8.07
C ALA A 39 9.63 -5.47 -7.61
N LEU A 40 9.59 -4.15 -7.50
CA LEU A 40 8.37 -3.43 -7.16
C LEU A 40 8.25 -2.21 -8.05
N THR A 41 7.09 -2.05 -8.65
CA THR A 41 6.72 -0.89 -9.45
C THR A 41 5.47 -0.23 -8.89
N ALA A 42 5.52 1.08 -8.70
CA ALA A 42 4.34 1.89 -8.44
C ALA A 42 4.14 2.83 -9.63
N ARG A 43 2.92 2.85 -10.18
CA ARG A 43 2.62 3.63 -11.38
C ARG A 43 1.54 4.65 -11.10
N ASP A 44 1.82 5.90 -11.43
CA ASP A 44 0.80 6.92 -11.65
C ASP A 44 0.15 6.61 -13.02
N ALA A 45 -1.16 6.39 -12.99
CA ALA A 45 -1.95 6.08 -14.19
C ALA A 45 -2.57 7.34 -14.81
N GLY A 46 -2.26 8.53 -14.29
CA GLY A 46 -2.93 9.76 -14.66
C GLY A 46 -4.36 9.84 -14.13
N TYR A 47 -5.09 10.87 -14.53
CA TYR A 47 -6.47 11.08 -14.13
C TYR A 47 -7.30 11.66 -15.27
N SER A 48 -8.62 11.58 -15.15
CA SER A 48 -9.57 12.25 -16.03
C SER A 48 -10.58 13.08 -15.22
N ILE A 49 -11.15 14.10 -15.85
CA ILE A 49 -12.21 14.91 -15.25
C ILE A 49 -13.52 14.60 -16.00
N ASN A 50 -14.60 14.43 -15.23
CA ASN A 50 -15.95 14.16 -15.74
C ASN A 50 -16.96 15.12 -15.09
N ASN A 51 -17.62 15.90 -15.91
CA ASN A 51 -18.65 16.87 -15.48
C ASN A 51 -20.04 16.49 -16.06
N THR A 52 -20.30 15.22 -16.34
CA THR A 52 -21.57 14.78 -16.96
C THR A 52 -22.61 14.32 -15.94
N LEU A 53 -22.18 13.96 -14.73
CA LEU A 53 -23.06 13.42 -13.70
C LEU A 53 -23.60 14.53 -12.79
N SER A 54 -24.89 14.47 -12.48
CA SER A 54 -25.49 15.40 -11.52
C SER A 54 -24.99 15.14 -10.09
N THR A 55 -25.04 16.14 -9.22
CA THR A 55 -24.71 15.99 -7.78
C THR A 55 -25.57 14.92 -7.11
N MET A 56 -26.80 14.70 -7.60
CA MET A 56 -27.67 13.61 -7.14
C MET A 56 -27.10 12.24 -7.55
N ALA A 57 -26.63 12.11 -8.79
CA ALA A 57 -25.99 10.85 -9.26
C ALA A 57 -24.72 10.58 -8.46
N LEU A 58 -23.89 11.60 -8.22
CA LEU A 58 -22.68 11.49 -7.41
C LEU A 58 -22.99 11.08 -5.97
N THR A 59 -24.05 11.66 -5.36
CA THR A 59 -24.48 11.31 -4.01
C THR A 59 -24.89 9.83 -3.90
N ARG A 60 -25.53 9.28 -4.94
CA ARG A 60 -25.89 7.85 -4.97
C ARG A 60 -24.66 6.93 -5.11
N MET A 61 -23.56 7.43 -5.68
CA MET A 61 -22.29 6.69 -5.78
C MET A 61 -21.55 6.59 -4.43
N LYS A 62 -21.89 7.43 -3.45
CA LYS A 62 -21.29 7.46 -2.10
C LYS A 62 -22.38 7.15 -1.04
N PRO A 63 -22.81 5.92 -0.87
CA PRO A 63 -24.01 5.56 -0.08
C PRO A 63 -23.92 5.87 1.42
N GLN A 64 -22.75 6.21 1.94
CA GLN A 64 -22.52 6.57 3.36
C GLN A 64 -22.74 8.07 3.65
N VAL A 65 -23.18 8.87 2.68
CA VAL A 65 -23.47 10.29 2.91
C VAL A 65 -24.80 10.42 3.64
N HIS A 66 -24.80 11.13 4.77
CA HIS A 66 -26.03 11.43 5.54
C HIS A 66 -27.14 12.02 4.65
N ALA A 67 -28.37 11.63 4.92
CA ALA A 67 -29.56 11.89 4.08
C ALA A 67 -29.78 13.36 3.61
N ASN A 68 -29.14 14.34 4.26
CA ASN A 68 -29.28 15.77 3.95
C ASN A 68 -28.02 16.40 3.32
N ARG A 69 -27.04 15.61 2.88
CA ARG A 69 -25.82 16.12 2.25
C ARG A 69 -25.75 15.70 0.79
N PHE A 70 -25.29 16.60 -0.06
CA PHE A 70 -25.02 16.33 -1.47
C PHE A 70 -23.52 16.20 -1.70
N VAL A 71 -23.17 15.28 -2.56
CA VAL A 71 -21.79 15.15 -3.10
C VAL A 71 -21.70 16.10 -4.29
N LEU A 72 -20.89 17.15 -4.14
CA LEU A 72 -20.70 18.18 -5.18
C LEU A 72 -19.71 17.75 -6.23
N GLY A 73 -18.65 17.06 -5.79
CA GLY A 73 -17.63 16.40 -6.59
C GLY A 73 -17.28 15.06 -5.96
N LEU A 74 -16.57 14.25 -6.66
CA LEU A 74 -16.13 12.93 -6.20
C LEU A 74 -14.85 12.50 -6.92
N THR A 75 -13.77 12.33 -6.20
CA THR A 75 -12.59 11.65 -6.73
C THR A 75 -12.71 10.15 -6.45
N ARG A 76 -12.81 9.36 -7.52
CA ARG A 76 -12.96 7.92 -7.46
C ARG A 76 -11.76 7.22 -8.05
N THR A 77 -11.27 6.20 -7.35
CA THR A 77 -10.23 5.30 -7.84
C THR A 77 -10.34 3.93 -7.20
N GLU A 78 -9.54 2.99 -7.69
CA GLU A 78 -9.38 1.67 -7.12
C GLU A 78 -7.90 1.43 -6.78
N ALA A 79 -7.65 0.92 -5.58
CA ALA A 79 -6.32 0.42 -5.22
C ALA A 79 -6.10 -0.90 -5.97
N ARG A 80 -5.16 -0.91 -6.91
CA ARG A 80 -4.80 -2.10 -7.67
C ARG A 80 -3.44 -2.59 -7.24
N MET A 81 -3.36 -3.89 -7.00
CA MET A 81 -2.11 -4.58 -6.70
C MET A 81 -2.06 -5.92 -7.42
N SER A 82 -0.87 -6.30 -7.84
CA SER A 82 -0.59 -7.64 -8.32
C SER A 82 0.74 -8.13 -7.79
N ILE A 83 0.82 -9.42 -7.48
CA ILE A 83 2.06 -10.09 -7.09
C ILE A 83 2.25 -11.25 -8.05
N LYS A 84 3.36 -11.22 -8.79
CA LYS A 84 3.80 -12.35 -9.60
C LYS A 84 4.91 -13.06 -8.85
N LEU A 85 4.83 -14.38 -8.83
CA LEU A 85 5.76 -15.23 -8.14
C LEU A 85 6.31 -16.27 -9.09
N SER A 86 7.65 -16.35 -9.17
CA SER A 86 8.37 -17.48 -9.72
C SER A 86 9.49 -17.87 -8.76
N ALA A 87 10.05 -19.06 -8.93
CA ALA A 87 11.10 -19.52 -8.05
C ALA A 87 12.03 -20.51 -8.77
N GLN A 88 13.31 -20.43 -8.48
CA GLN A 88 14.25 -21.52 -8.75
C GLN A 88 14.28 -22.45 -7.54
N VAL A 89 14.31 -23.74 -7.78
CA VAL A 89 14.27 -24.76 -6.71
C VAL A 89 15.41 -25.76 -6.91
N LEU A 90 16.13 -26.06 -5.83
CA LEU A 90 17.13 -27.12 -5.76
C LEU A 90 16.73 -28.10 -4.66
N GLY A 91 16.48 -29.35 -5.03
CA GLY A 91 16.19 -30.42 -4.07
C GLY A 91 17.44 -31.09 -3.55
N ASP A 92 17.39 -31.59 -2.34
CA ASP A 92 18.39 -32.45 -1.72
C ASP A 92 17.76 -33.78 -1.26
N PRO A 93 17.84 -34.83 -2.08
CA PRO A 93 17.26 -36.13 -1.72
C PRO A 93 17.82 -36.72 -0.41
N ALA A 94 19.06 -36.38 -0.07
CA ALA A 94 19.72 -36.93 1.13
C ALA A 94 19.13 -36.36 2.42
N SER A 95 18.70 -35.10 2.43
CA SER A 95 18.07 -34.46 3.60
C SER A 95 16.56 -34.41 3.54
N GLY A 96 15.92 -34.73 2.40
CA GLY A 96 14.51 -34.59 2.17
C GLY A 96 14.05 -33.12 2.17
N HIS A 97 14.95 -32.18 1.90
CA HIS A 97 14.66 -30.75 1.84
C HIS A 97 14.89 -30.19 0.44
N GLU A 98 14.34 -29.03 0.22
CA GLU A 98 14.61 -28.19 -0.95
C GLU A 98 14.93 -26.76 -0.53
N CYS A 99 15.69 -26.07 -1.34
CA CYS A 99 15.87 -24.63 -1.22
C CYS A 99 15.27 -23.92 -2.41
N ILE A 100 14.84 -22.69 -2.19
CA ILE A 100 14.06 -21.91 -3.13
C ILE A 100 14.61 -20.50 -3.14
N ALA A 101 14.93 -19.98 -4.34
CA ALA A 101 15.20 -18.57 -4.58
C ALA A 101 13.97 -17.93 -5.23
N PRO A 102 13.09 -17.27 -4.45
CA PRO A 102 11.92 -16.64 -4.99
C PRO A 102 12.28 -15.41 -5.82
N GLN A 103 11.49 -15.20 -6.89
CA GLN A 103 11.44 -13.97 -7.66
C GLN A 103 10.06 -13.39 -7.47
N VAL A 104 9.98 -12.26 -6.77
CA VAL A 104 8.71 -11.61 -6.39
C VAL A 104 8.61 -10.28 -7.12
N GLU A 105 7.63 -10.15 -8.00
CA GLU A 105 7.32 -8.91 -8.68
C GLU A 105 6.01 -8.35 -8.14
N VAL A 106 6.04 -7.12 -7.62
CA VAL A 106 4.87 -6.42 -7.11
C VAL A 106 4.58 -5.20 -7.98
N ALA A 107 3.33 -5.04 -8.40
CA ALA A 107 2.87 -3.82 -9.06
C ALA A 107 1.73 -3.18 -8.26
N LEU A 108 1.82 -1.86 -8.06
CA LEU A 108 0.89 -1.04 -7.30
C LEU A 108 0.41 0.14 -8.12
N SER A 109 -0.87 0.47 -8.03
CA SER A 109 -1.42 1.70 -8.60
C SER A 109 -2.75 2.08 -7.95
N TYR A 110 -3.10 3.36 -8.05
CA TYR A 110 -4.47 3.83 -7.96
C TYR A 110 -4.97 4.07 -9.39
N ALA A 111 -5.92 3.25 -9.87
CA ALA A 111 -6.35 3.33 -11.27
C ALA A 111 -7.72 2.65 -11.51
N PRO A 112 -8.55 3.23 -12.41
CA PRO A 112 -8.40 4.57 -12.95
C PRO A 112 -8.67 5.63 -11.88
N ILE A 113 -8.13 6.86 -12.03
CA ILE A 113 -8.54 8.00 -11.20
C ILE A 113 -9.47 8.87 -12.04
N VAL A 114 -10.69 9.05 -11.55
CA VAL A 114 -11.69 9.90 -12.19
C VAL A 114 -12.15 10.95 -11.19
N ILE A 115 -12.02 12.21 -11.58
CA ILE A 115 -12.51 13.35 -10.83
C ILE A 115 -13.87 13.75 -11.42
N TYR A 116 -14.91 13.64 -10.63
CA TYR A 116 -16.23 14.09 -11.00
C TYR A 116 -16.47 15.48 -10.38
N VAL A 117 -17.04 16.38 -11.18
CA VAL A 117 -17.62 17.64 -10.73
C VAL A 117 -19.09 17.61 -11.14
N GLY A 118 -20.01 17.93 -10.24
CA GLY A 118 -21.44 17.88 -10.55
C GLY A 118 -21.79 18.73 -11.77
N SER A 119 -22.62 18.21 -12.69
CA SER A 119 -22.96 18.86 -13.96
C SER A 119 -23.70 20.20 -13.80
N GLN A 120 -24.17 20.52 -12.60
CA GLN A 120 -24.73 21.81 -12.28
C GLN A 120 -23.69 22.93 -12.16
N PHE A 121 -22.44 22.57 -12.00
CA PHE A 121 -21.31 23.50 -11.97
C PHE A 121 -20.71 23.58 -13.37
N GLU A 122 -20.94 24.69 -14.06
CA GLU A 122 -20.44 24.88 -15.42
C GLU A 122 -18.93 25.13 -15.43
N PRO A 123 -18.17 24.46 -16.30
CA PRO A 123 -16.73 24.71 -16.45
C PRO A 123 -16.43 26.19 -16.67
N GLY A 124 -15.39 26.70 -15.98
CA GLY A 124 -15.01 28.13 -16.04
C GLY A 124 -15.74 29.02 -15.02
N THR A 125 -16.76 28.52 -14.31
CA THR A 125 -17.40 29.28 -13.21
C THR A 125 -16.57 29.18 -11.92
N CYS A 126 -16.81 30.14 -11.01
CA CYS A 126 -16.20 30.13 -9.68
C CYS A 126 -16.55 28.84 -8.92
N ALA A 127 -17.83 28.46 -8.89
CA ALA A 127 -18.29 27.26 -8.20
C ALA A 127 -17.65 25.98 -8.74
N TYR A 128 -17.53 25.83 -10.06
CA TYR A 128 -16.80 24.70 -10.67
C TYR A 128 -15.34 24.67 -10.22
N GLY A 129 -14.65 25.82 -10.27
CA GLY A 129 -13.25 25.92 -9.86
C GLY A 129 -13.02 25.50 -8.41
N GLU A 130 -13.90 25.91 -7.50
CA GLU A 130 -13.80 25.58 -6.07
C GLU A 130 -14.06 24.08 -5.78
N VAL A 131 -15.07 23.49 -6.44
CA VAL A 131 -15.36 22.07 -6.32
C VAL A 131 -14.21 21.26 -6.93
N LEU A 132 -13.73 21.61 -8.12
CA LEU A 132 -12.59 20.94 -8.76
C LEU A 132 -11.33 21.03 -7.88
N ALA A 133 -11.04 22.22 -7.32
CA ALA A 133 -9.89 22.41 -6.43
C ALA A 133 -9.98 21.53 -5.17
N HIS A 134 -11.18 21.30 -4.65
CA HIS A 134 -11.41 20.35 -3.56
C HIS A 134 -11.07 18.92 -4.00
N GLU A 135 -11.59 18.47 -5.13
CA GLU A 135 -11.35 17.12 -5.65
C GLU A 135 -9.88 16.90 -6.03
N MET A 136 -9.19 17.93 -6.51
CA MET A 136 -7.74 17.87 -6.79
C MET A 136 -6.90 17.61 -5.52
N ARG A 137 -7.38 17.98 -4.33
CA ARG A 137 -6.70 17.61 -3.07
C ARG A 137 -6.83 16.13 -2.78
N HIS A 138 -7.98 15.53 -3.09
CA HIS A 138 -8.17 14.08 -3.01
C HIS A 138 -7.22 13.35 -3.98
N LEU A 139 -7.14 13.81 -5.23
CA LEU A 139 -6.15 13.29 -6.19
C LEU A 139 -4.73 13.37 -5.64
N LYS A 140 -4.33 14.56 -5.15
CA LYS A 140 -2.99 14.76 -4.60
C LYS A 140 -2.70 13.82 -3.45
N ALA A 141 -3.66 13.54 -2.58
CA ALA A 141 -3.50 12.60 -1.48
C ALA A 141 -3.19 11.18 -1.99
N TYR A 142 -3.84 10.70 -3.06
CA TYR A 142 -3.51 9.41 -3.69
C TYR A 142 -2.10 9.42 -4.28
N LEU A 143 -1.75 10.46 -5.04
CA LEU A 143 -0.44 10.57 -5.70
C LEU A 143 0.71 10.68 -4.69
N ASP A 144 0.54 11.44 -3.60
CA ASP A 144 1.54 11.57 -2.54
C ASP A 144 1.64 10.31 -1.66
N HIS A 145 0.59 9.51 -1.59
CA HIS A 145 0.56 8.30 -0.77
C HIS A 145 1.24 7.12 -1.45
N LEU A 146 1.05 6.94 -2.76
CA LEU A 146 1.57 5.80 -3.51
C LEU A 146 3.09 5.59 -3.36
N PRO A 147 3.97 6.61 -3.46
CA PRO A 147 5.40 6.45 -3.23
C PRO A 147 5.74 6.02 -1.79
N LYS A 148 4.95 6.43 -0.80
CA LYS A 148 5.16 6.03 0.60
C LYS A 148 4.86 4.55 0.78
N VAL A 149 3.77 4.06 0.17
CA VAL A 149 3.45 2.63 0.14
C VAL A 149 4.55 1.86 -0.57
N GLU A 150 5.01 2.35 -1.72
CA GLU A 150 6.12 1.74 -2.46
C GLU A 150 7.35 1.56 -1.58
N MET A 151 7.79 2.63 -0.90
CA MET A 151 8.96 2.56 -0.01
C MET A 151 8.77 1.56 1.13
N ALA A 152 7.60 1.56 1.79
CA ALA A 152 7.30 0.65 2.90
C ALA A 152 7.28 -0.81 2.45
N VAL A 153 6.61 -1.12 1.35
CA VAL A 153 6.52 -2.47 0.81
C VAL A 153 7.89 -2.95 0.31
N ARG A 154 8.64 -2.10 -0.38
CA ARG A 154 10.01 -2.41 -0.84
C ARG A 154 10.94 -2.75 0.32
N ALA A 155 10.92 -1.95 1.39
CA ALA A 155 11.73 -2.19 2.58
C ALA A 155 11.36 -3.52 3.26
N ALA A 156 10.06 -3.82 3.36
CA ALA A 156 9.58 -5.06 3.94
C ALA A 156 9.96 -6.29 3.10
N LEU A 157 9.78 -6.23 1.77
CA LEU A 157 10.21 -7.29 0.84
C LEU A 157 11.71 -7.53 0.93
N LYS A 158 12.51 -6.46 0.90
CA LYS A 158 13.96 -6.57 1.05
C LYS A 158 14.36 -7.24 2.37
N LYS A 159 13.72 -6.85 3.48
CA LYS A 159 14.00 -7.44 4.80
C LYS A 159 13.64 -8.94 4.83
N ARG A 160 12.52 -9.33 4.25
CA ARG A 160 12.03 -10.72 4.28
C ARG A 160 12.85 -11.64 3.36
N PHE A 161 13.18 -11.16 2.18
CA PHE A 161 13.81 -11.96 1.16
C PHE A 161 15.33 -11.69 0.98
N ALA A 162 15.91 -10.83 1.72
CA ALA A 162 17.31 -10.37 1.88
C ALA A 162 18.41 -11.23 1.22
N ASN A 163 18.31 -11.52 -0.09
CA ASN A 163 19.27 -12.28 -0.87
C ASN A 163 19.58 -13.71 -0.33
N GLN A 164 18.67 -14.26 0.47
CA GLN A 164 18.82 -15.61 1.00
C GLN A 164 17.73 -16.52 0.41
N PRO A 165 18.10 -17.75 0.00
CA PRO A 165 17.13 -18.75 -0.37
C PRO A 165 16.29 -19.17 0.86
N LEU A 166 15.07 -19.62 0.60
CA LEU A 166 14.20 -20.22 1.60
C LEU A 166 14.40 -21.73 1.61
N TYR A 167 14.26 -22.36 2.76
CA TYR A 167 14.37 -23.81 2.92
C TYR A 167 13.02 -24.39 3.33
N ALA A 168 12.65 -25.52 2.71
CA ALA A 168 11.40 -26.22 2.96
C ALA A 168 11.57 -27.73 2.82
N PRO A 169 10.66 -28.56 3.35
CA PRO A 169 10.59 -29.97 2.99
C PRO A 169 10.40 -30.13 1.47
N ALA A 170 10.96 -31.19 0.89
CA ALA A 170 10.93 -31.43 -0.54
C ALA A 170 9.51 -31.39 -1.12
N GLY A 171 9.32 -30.63 -2.19
CA GLY A 171 8.05 -30.43 -2.89
C GLY A 171 7.06 -29.47 -2.22
N GLN A 172 7.39 -28.86 -1.08
CA GLN A 172 6.45 -27.99 -0.34
C GLN A 172 6.74 -26.49 -0.47
N GLY A 173 7.93 -26.13 -0.91
CA GLY A 173 8.37 -24.74 -0.84
C GLY A 173 7.55 -23.77 -1.69
N LYS A 174 7.10 -24.18 -2.86
CA LYS A 174 6.23 -23.35 -3.69
C LYS A 174 4.89 -23.11 -3.00
N ALA A 175 4.27 -24.13 -2.43
CA ALA A 175 2.99 -24.01 -1.73
C ALA A 175 3.11 -23.13 -0.48
N LEU A 176 4.18 -23.28 0.29
CA LEU A 176 4.44 -22.44 1.47
C LEU A 176 4.64 -20.98 1.08
N LEU A 177 5.35 -20.71 -0.01
CA LEU A 177 5.56 -19.36 -0.51
C LEU A 177 4.26 -18.74 -1.03
N GLU A 178 3.44 -19.48 -1.77
CA GLU A 178 2.11 -19.05 -2.21
C GLU A 178 1.19 -18.77 -1.01
N GLN A 179 1.23 -19.60 0.01
CA GLN A 179 0.51 -19.36 1.26
C GLN A 179 0.97 -18.06 1.93
N GLU A 180 2.27 -17.84 2.08
CA GLU A 180 2.81 -16.60 2.65
C GLU A 180 2.34 -15.36 1.86
N ILE A 181 2.36 -15.42 0.53
CA ILE A 181 1.85 -14.33 -0.31
C ILE A 181 0.37 -14.05 -0.01
N ASN A 182 -0.45 -15.09 0.00
CA ASN A 182 -1.91 -14.93 0.14
C ASN A 182 -2.34 -14.51 1.54
N THR A 183 -1.70 -15.04 2.59
CA THR A 183 -2.10 -14.79 3.98
C THR A 183 -1.34 -13.64 4.65
N GLY A 184 -0.17 -13.31 4.15
CA GLY A 184 0.70 -12.26 4.69
C GLY A 184 0.80 -11.03 3.80
N TRP A 185 1.39 -11.19 2.61
CA TRP A 185 1.74 -10.06 1.75
C TRP A 185 0.54 -9.36 1.14
N MET A 186 -0.43 -10.10 0.62
CA MET A 186 -1.64 -9.50 0.03
C MET A 186 -2.42 -8.66 1.05
N PRO A 187 -2.74 -9.15 2.28
CA PRO A 187 -3.38 -8.35 3.31
C PRO A 187 -2.53 -7.15 3.76
N TYR A 188 -1.21 -7.32 3.89
CA TYR A 188 -0.30 -6.25 4.27
C TYR A 188 -0.33 -5.11 3.26
N ILE A 189 -0.14 -5.42 1.97
CA ILE A 189 -0.14 -4.41 0.90
C ILE A 189 -1.51 -3.75 0.79
N LYS A 190 -2.60 -4.53 0.87
CA LYS A 190 -3.97 -3.99 0.86
C LYS A 190 -4.16 -2.98 1.99
N LYS A 191 -3.68 -3.29 3.19
CA LYS A 191 -3.72 -2.37 4.32
C LYS A 191 -2.92 -1.11 4.04
N GLN A 192 -1.67 -1.23 3.55
CA GLN A 192 -0.83 -0.08 3.22
C GLN A 192 -1.51 0.83 2.18
N MET A 193 -2.09 0.26 1.12
CA MET A 193 -2.84 1.02 0.11
C MET A 193 -4.08 1.69 0.70
N GLY A 194 -4.80 1.00 1.60
CA GLY A 194 -6.02 1.52 2.24
C GLY A 194 -5.78 2.62 3.28
N ASP A 195 -4.57 2.77 3.79
CA ASP A 195 -4.24 3.80 4.79
C ASP A 195 -4.44 5.25 4.24
N VAL A 196 -4.56 5.42 2.92
CA VAL A 196 -4.92 6.69 2.28
C VAL A 196 -6.30 7.19 2.69
N GLU A 197 -7.23 6.33 3.08
CA GLU A 197 -8.61 6.70 3.45
C GLU A 197 -8.65 7.70 4.62
N ARG A 198 -7.68 7.64 5.53
CA ARG A 198 -7.57 8.63 6.61
C ARG A 198 -7.21 10.02 6.09
N LEU A 199 -6.40 10.11 5.05
CA LEU A 199 -6.05 11.37 4.40
C LEU A 199 -7.26 11.93 3.63
N GLN A 200 -7.99 11.05 2.97
CA GLN A 200 -9.22 11.41 2.26
C GLN A 200 -10.27 11.97 3.23
N ALA A 201 -10.50 11.30 4.36
CA ALA A 201 -11.43 11.75 5.40
C ALA A 201 -11.02 13.10 6.02
N ALA A 202 -9.72 13.38 6.14
CA ALA A 202 -9.23 14.66 6.65
C ALA A 202 -9.50 15.84 5.69
N ILE A 203 -9.54 15.59 4.38
CA ILE A 203 -9.92 16.59 3.36
C ILE A 203 -11.41 16.91 3.47
N ASP A 204 -12.25 15.91 3.67
CA ASP A 204 -13.72 16.02 3.83
C ASP A 204 -14.13 16.54 5.23
N SER A 205 -13.41 17.52 5.77
CA SER A 205 -13.67 18.04 7.10
C SER A 205 -14.92 18.94 7.17
N PRO A 206 -15.59 19.06 8.34
CA PRO A 206 -16.69 20.00 8.52
C PRO A 206 -16.32 21.46 8.21
N GLN A 207 -15.06 21.83 8.48
CA GLN A 207 -14.52 23.16 8.19
C GLN A 207 -14.44 23.42 6.68
N GLU A 208 -14.06 22.41 5.91
CA GLU A 208 -14.01 22.52 4.46
C GLU A 208 -15.40 22.65 3.85
N TYR A 209 -16.38 21.89 4.32
CA TYR A 209 -17.76 22.04 3.87
C TYR A 209 -18.33 23.43 4.23
N ALA A 210 -18.01 23.94 5.43
CA ALA A 210 -18.39 25.29 5.81
C ALA A 210 -17.71 26.37 4.95
N ARG A 211 -16.47 26.13 4.49
CA ARG A 211 -15.79 26.98 3.54
C ARG A 211 -16.50 26.98 2.19
N LEU A 212 -16.72 25.80 1.62
CA LEU A 212 -17.35 25.62 0.30
C LEU A 212 -18.76 26.26 0.25
N SER A 213 -19.52 26.25 1.34
CA SER A 213 -20.85 26.87 1.36
C SER A 213 -20.81 28.38 1.23
N LYS A 214 -19.69 29.05 1.53
CA LYS A 214 -19.55 30.51 1.54
C LYS A 214 -18.82 31.07 0.31
N VAL A 215 -18.08 30.22 -0.41
CA VAL A 215 -17.32 30.68 -1.58
C VAL A 215 -18.23 31.10 -2.72
N CYS A 216 -17.66 31.82 -3.68
CA CYS A 216 -18.41 32.31 -4.86
C CYS A 216 -19.67 33.08 -4.51
N LYS A 217 -19.62 33.88 -3.45
CA LYS A 217 -20.77 34.65 -2.94
C LYS A 217 -22.02 33.79 -2.61
N GLY A 218 -21.77 32.52 -2.19
CA GLY A 218 -22.83 31.59 -1.86
C GLY A 218 -23.44 30.83 -3.05
N GLU A 219 -22.89 30.95 -4.25
CA GLU A 219 -23.37 30.25 -5.44
C GLU A 219 -23.44 28.73 -5.23
N VAL A 220 -22.40 28.11 -4.63
CA VAL A 220 -22.39 26.68 -4.32
C VAL A 220 -23.56 26.30 -3.42
N GLN A 221 -23.84 27.08 -2.38
CA GLN A 221 -24.97 26.86 -1.47
C GLN A 221 -26.31 27.02 -2.16
N SER A 222 -26.47 28.05 -3.00
CA SER A 222 -27.73 28.31 -3.72
C SER A 222 -28.09 27.20 -4.69
N LEU A 223 -27.08 26.61 -5.38
CA LEU A 223 -27.29 25.47 -6.26
C LEU A 223 -27.69 24.20 -5.49
N ILE A 224 -27.16 23.97 -4.28
CA ILE A 224 -27.59 22.88 -3.41
C ILE A 224 -29.06 23.07 -2.97
N GLU A 225 -29.43 24.27 -2.56
CA GLU A 225 -30.80 24.57 -2.08
C GLU A 225 -31.83 24.50 -3.19
N SER A 226 -31.53 24.95 -4.40
CA SER A 226 -32.41 24.79 -5.56
C SER A 226 -32.72 23.34 -5.85
N HIS A 227 -31.74 22.45 -5.68
CA HIS A 227 -31.88 20.99 -5.86
C HIS A 227 -32.72 20.34 -4.75
N LYS A 228 -32.72 20.86 -3.54
CA LYS A 228 -33.59 20.36 -2.45
C LYS A 228 -35.05 20.68 -2.76
N ARG A 229 -35.34 21.90 -3.19
CA ARG A 229 -36.73 22.35 -3.52
C ARG A 229 -37.36 21.57 -4.68
N ASN A 230 -36.57 21.13 -5.64
CA ASN A 230 -37.05 20.33 -6.77
C ASN A 230 -37.32 18.86 -6.41
N ARG A 231 -37.12 18.45 -5.15
CA ARG A 231 -37.36 17.09 -4.62
C ARG A 231 -38.65 16.97 -3.81
N GLU A 232 -39.17 18.08 -3.32
CA GLU A 232 -40.46 18.17 -2.62
C GLU A 232 -41.60 18.36 -3.65
#